data_131e5b356e5b883f7063d93bfa2a7c51
#
_entry.id   131e5b356e5b883f7063d93bfa2a7c51
#
_cell.length_a   1.000
_cell.length_b   1.000
_cell.length_c   1.000
_cell.angle_alpha   90.00
_cell.angle_beta   90.00
_cell.angle_gamma   90.00
#
_symmetry.space_group_name_H-M   'P 1'
#
loop_
_entity.id
_entity.type
_entity.pdbx_description
1 polymer ?
#
loop_
_entity_poly.entity_id
_entity_poly.type
_entity_poly.pdbx_seq_one_letter_code
_entity_poly.pdbx_strand_id
1 'polypeptide(L)'
;MKKLLYNKYNKRLINSLPQASFKGRIVVVASEAEAKKAISFLLTQPILGVDTETRPSFRKGTHYKVSLLQVANHDICFLFRLNHIGLCQPIKELLENKQVAKVGVSLHDDVHMLHGLGSFTPENFIDLQEMVTELGIEDKSLQKLYANFFGEKISKSQRLTNWETDILSDKQKIYAATDAWSCINIYEEFIRLKTTGQYILEKVEEPNDNISDVQDNTPKEG
;
A
#
# COMPACT_ATOMS: atom_id res chain seq x y z
N MET A 1 22.90 8.55 -13.92
CA MET A 1 21.80 9.36 -14.50
C MET A 1 20.85 9.72 -13.37
N LYS A 2 20.38 10.94 -13.26
CA LYS A 2 19.39 11.33 -12.24
C LYS A 2 18.02 10.77 -12.60
N LYS A 3 17.28 10.27 -11.60
CA LYS A 3 15.90 9.80 -11.77
C LYS A 3 14.95 10.99 -11.83
N LEU A 4 14.03 11.00 -12.79
CA LEU A 4 12.96 11.99 -12.87
C LEU A 4 11.80 11.52 -11.98
N LEU A 5 11.38 12.39 -11.07
CA LEU A 5 10.21 12.23 -10.21
C LEU A 5 9.25 13.39 -10.44
N TYR A 6 7.99 13.17 -10.17
CA TYR A 6 6.93 14.18 -10.24
C TYR A 6 6.35 14.43 -8.84
N ASN A 7 6.05 15.69 -8.51
CA ASN A 7 5.31 15.97 -7.27
C ASN A 7 3.92 15.33 -7.31
N LYS A 8 3.27 15.31 -8.48
CA LYS A 8 1.99 14.63 -8.74
C LYS A 8 2.09 13.83 -10.02
N TYR A 9 1.98 12.50 -9.92
CA TYR A 9 2.03 11.62 -11.08
C TYR A 9 0.70 11.63 -11.84
N ASN A 10 0.77 11.77 -13.17
CA ASN A 10 -0.44 11.81 -14.00
C ASN A 10 -1.12 10.44 -14.05
N LYS A 11 -2.29 10.36 -13.43
CA LYS A 11 -3.08 9.12 -13.36
C LYS A 11 -3.41 8.52 -14.74
N ARG A 12 -3.56 9.34 -15.77
CA ARG A 12 -3.89 8.87 -17.14
C ARG A 12 -2.77 8.02 -17.73
N LEU A 13 -1.52 8.29 -17.36
CA LEU A 13 -0.35 7.57 -17.86
C LEU A 13 -0.20 6.17 -17.21
N ILE A 14 -0.78 5.96 -16.02
CA ILE A 14 -0.62 4.71 -15.26
C ILE A 14 -1.13 3.49 -16.06
N ASN A 15 -2.22 3.64 -16.80
CA ASN A 15 -2.82 2.51 -17.52
C ASN A 15 -1.91 1.94 -18.63
N SER A 16 -1.06 2.75 -19.22
CA SER A 16 -0.11 2.33 -20.27
C SER A 16 1.19 1.73 -19.73
N LEU A 17 1.46 1.82 -18.43
CA LEU A 17 2.67 1.29 -17.82
C LEU A 17 2.66 -0.24 -17.79
N PRO A 18 3.86 -0.88 -17.85
CA PRO A 18 3.99 -2.30 -17.59
C PRO A 18 3.53 -2.63 -16.17
N GLN A 19 2.98 -3.83 -15.99
CA GLN A 19 2.44 -4.24 -14.70
C GLN A 19 3.52 -4.87 -13.82
N ALA A 20 3.72 -4.29 -12.63
CA ALA A 20 4.46 -4.92 -11.55
C ALA A 20 3.65 -6.03 -10.88
N SER A 21 4.33 -7.06 -10.44
CA SER A 21 3.73 -8.16 -9.70
C SER A 21 4.78 -8.86 -8.86
N PHE A 22 4.45 -9.19 -7.63
CA PHE A 22 5.30 -10.02 -6.79
C PHE A 22 5.57 -11.38 -7.43
N LYS A 23 6.84 -11.80 -7.45
CA LYS A 23 7.30 -13.07 -8.07
C LYS A 23 7.81 -14.08 -7.06
N GLY A 24 7.88 -13.69 -5.79
CA GLY A 24 8.34 -14.53 -4.71
C GLY A 24 7.30 -15.55 -4.26
N ARG A 25 7.60 -16.23 -3.18
CA ARG A 25 6.73 -17.24 -2.57
C ARG A 25 5.60 -16.57 -1.79
N ILE A 26 4.38 -17.04 -1.97
CA ILE A 26 3.21 -16.60 -1.19
C ILE A 26 2.76 -17.75 -0.29
N VAL A 27 2.64 -17.47 1.01
CA VAL A 27 2.21 -18.44 2.03
C VAL A 27 0.95 -17.92 2.70
N VAL A 28 -0.14 -18.67 2.58
CA VAL A 28 -1.38 -18.39 3.33
C VAL A 28 -1.27 -19.00 4.71
N VAL A 29 -1.56 -18.20 5.73
CA VAL A 29 -1.49 -18.57 7.14
C VAL A 29 -2.90 -18.54 7.72
N ALA A 30 -3.43 -19.71 8.10
CA ALA A 30 -4.80 -19.87 8.57
C ALA A 30 -4.92 -20.53 9.97
N SER A 31 -3.79 -20.77 10.64
CA SER A 31 -3.74 -21.26 12.02
C SER A 31 -2.71 -20.49 12.84
N GLU A 32 -2.91 -20.43 14.16
CA GLU A 32 -1.96 -19.79 15.08
C GLU A 32 -0.60 -20.49 15.10
N ALA A 33 -0.56 -21.80 14.93
CA ALA A 33 0.69 -22.57 14.85
C ALA A 33 1.51 -22.18 13.59
N GLU A 34 0.85 -21.97 12.46
CA GLU A 34 1.49 -21.43 11.23
C GLU A 34 1.93 -19.98 11.43
N ALA A 35 1.09 -19.16 12.08
CA ALA A 35 1.42 -17.78 12.39
C ALA A 35 2.69 -17.69 13.24
N LYS A 36 2.82 -18.51 14.28
CA LYS A 36 4.03 -18.57 15.11
C LYS A 36 5.29 -18.86 14.30
N LYS A 37 5.24 -19.82 13.38
CA LYS A 37 6.39 -20.16 12.51
C LYS A 37 6.72 -19.00 11.54
N ALA A 38 5.70 -18.41 10.92
CA ALA A 38 5.87 -17.28 10.01
C ALA A 38 6.46 -16.07 10.74
N ILE A 39 5.93 -15.73 11.91
CA ILE A 39 6.40 -14.59 12.70
C ILE A 39 7.84 -14.79 13.19
N SER A 40 8.22 -16.00 13.62
CA SER A 40 9.61 -16.28 13.98
C SER A 40 10.59 -16.00 12.85
N PHE A 41 10.19 -16.25 11.61
CA PHE A 41 10.99 -15.89 10.42
C PHE A 41 10.95 -14.38 10.16
N LEU A 42 9.77 -13.75 10.22
CA LEU A 42 9.62 -12.32 9.93
C LEU A 42 10.38 -11.44 10.93
N LEU A 43 10.47 -11.86 12.19
CA LEU A 43 11.24 -11.15 13.22
C LEU A 43 12.76 -11.17 12.99
N THR A 44 13.27 -11.98 12.07
CA THR A 44 14.69 -11.95 11.66
C THR A 44 14.98 -10.94 10.55
N GLN A 45 13.95 -10.31 9.98
CA GLN A 45 14.09 -9.37 8.88
C GLN A 45 14.27 -7.94 9.40
N PRO A 46 15.12 -7.11 8.77
CA PRO A 46 15.27 -5.71 9.20
C PRO A 46 14.09 -4.83 8.82
N ILE A 47 13.41 -5.18 7.72
CA ILE A 47 12.30 -4.41 7.15
C ILE A 47 11.26 -5.34 6.52
N LEU A 48 10.01 -4.99 6.66
CA LEU A 48 8.86 -5.71 6.10
C LEU A 48 7.89 -4.72 5.47
N GLY A 49 7.37 -5.07 4.30
CA GLY A 49 6.21 -4.40 3.74
C GLY A 49 4.92 -4.95 4.34
N VAL A 50 4.01 -4.08 4.70
CA VAL A 50 2.73 -4.45 5.31
C VAL A 50 1.57 -3.75 4.64
N ASP A 51 0.43 -4.44 4.58
CA ASP A 51 -0.84 -3.91 4.10
C ASP A 51 -1.99 -4.73 4.71
N THR A 52 -3.23 -4.25 4.62
CA THR A 52 -4.41 -4.99 5.07
C THR A 52 -5.52 -4.99 4.05
N GLU A 53 -6.37 -6.02 4.10
CA GLU A 53 -7.55 -6.11 3.27
C GLU A 53 -8.81 -6.36 4.09
N THR A 54 -9.84 -5.61 3.74
CA THR A 54 -11.17 -5.72 4.34
C THR A 54 -12.21 -5.96 3.25
N ARG A 55 -13.17 -6.81 3.52
CA ARG A 55 -14.32 -7.01 2.62
C ARG A 55 -15.03 -5.67 2.39
N PRO A 56 -15.27 -5.26 1.14
CA PRO A 56 -15.96 -4.01 0.86
C PRO A 56 -17.43 -4.06 1.33
N SER A 57 -17.92 -2.95 1.87
CA SER A 57 -19.33 -2.78 2.16
C SER A 57 -19.98 -1.87 1.13
N PHE A 58 -21.08 -2.33 0.54
CA PHE A 58 -21.91 -1.56 -0.38
C PHE A 58 -23.23 -1.10 0.28
N ARG A 59 -23.41 -1.41 1.59
CA ARG A 59 -24.57 -1.00 2.36
C ARG A 59 -24.18 0.05 3.39
N LYS A 60 -24.92 1.15 3.46
CA LYS A 60 -24.70 2.21 4.47
C LYS A 60 -24.80 1.63 5.88
N GLY A 61 -23.84 1.95 6.74
CA GLY A 61 -23.81 1.51 8.15
C GLY A 61 -23.29 0.08 8.37
N THR A 62 -22.92 -0.65 7.32
CA THR A 62 -22.27 -1.97 7.46
C THR A 62 -20.77 -1.79 7.42
N HIS A 63 -20.07 -2.27 8.45
CA HIS A 63 -18.62 -2.25 8.55
C HIS A 63 -18.11 -3.69 8.74
N TYR A 64 -17.13 -4.09 7.96
CA TYR A 64 -16.46 -5.36 8.11
C TYR A 64 -15.13 -5.17 8.84
N LYS A 65 -14.69 -6.19 9.55
CA LYS A 65 -13.38 -6.20 10.18
C LYS A 65 -12.30 -6.55 9.16
N VAL A 66 -11.05 -6.21 9.47
CA VAL A 66 -9.91 -6.62 8.66
C VAL A 66 -9.88 -8.14 8.54
N SER A 67 -9.82 -8.63 7.32
CA SER A 67 -9.87 -10.06 6.99
C SER A 67 -8.51 -10.65 6.70
N LEU A 68 -7.58 -9.82 6.24
CA LEU A 68 -6.25 -10.23 5.82
C LEU A 68 -5.21 -9.20 6.27
N LEU A 69 -4.07 -9.69 6.79
CA LEU A 69 -2.84 -8.92 6.96
C LEU A 69 -1.78 -9.52 6.04
N GLN A 70 -1.22 -8.69 5.17
CA GLN A 70 -0.09 -9.07 4.33
C GLN A 70 1.21 -8.58 4.95
N VAL A 71 2.19 -9.48 5.03
CA VAL A 71 3.54 -9.15 5.50
C VAL A 71 4.55 -9.77 4.55
N ALA A 72 5.34 -8.94 3.89
CA ALA A 72 6.29 -9.37 2.87
C ALA A 72 7.73 -8.94 3.21
N ASN A 73 8.70 -9.73 2.75
CA ASN A 73 10.03 -9.29 2.41
C ASN A 73 10.21 -9.38 0.87
N HIS A 74 11.44 -9.31 0.34
CA HIS A 74 11.67 -9.38 -1.11
C HIS A 74 11.29 -10.73 -1.74
N ASP A 75 11.39 -11.83 -0.99
CA ASP A 75 11.32 -13.19 -1.52
C ASP A 75 10.03 -13.93 -1.13
N ILE A 76 9.42 -13.54 -0.02
CA ILE A 76 8.27 -14.26 0.52
C ILE A 76 7.24 -13.27 1.09
N CYS A 77 5.96 -13.54 0.84
CA CYS A 77 4.83 -12.85 1.45
C CYS A 77 3.98 -13.83 2.23
N PHE A 78 3.68 -13.50 3.48
CA PHE A 78 2.74 -14.21 4.33
C PHE A 78 1.39 -13.48 4.34
N LEU A 79 0.33 -14.24 4.08
CA LEU A 79 -1.05 -13.77 4.05
C LEU A 79 -1.79 -14.32 5.27
N PHE A 80 -1.81 -13.56 6.36
CA PHE A 80 -2.47 -13.97 7.60
C PHE A 80 -3.98 -13.78 7.50
N ARG A 81 -4.73 -14.88 7.54
CA ARG A 81 -6.19 -14.90 7.45
C ARG A 81 -6.81 -14.48 8.80
N LEU A 82 -6.87 -13.16 9.06
CA LEU A 82 -7.36 -12.64 10.34
C LEU A 82 -8.82 -13.00 10.62
N ASN A 83 -9.63 -13.20 9.58
CA ASN A 83 -10.99 -13.71 9.72
C ASN A 83 -11.06 -15.17 10.23
N HIS A 84 -9.96 -15.93 10.17
CA HIS A 84 -9.86 -17.30 10.68
C HIS A 84 -9.16 -17.37 12.04
N ILE A 85 -8.04 -16.64 12.21
CA ILE A 85 -7.17 -16.75 13.38
C ILE A 85 -7.22 -15.55 14.33
N GLY A 86 -7.93 -14.49 13.93
CA GLY A 86 -7.96 -13.24 14.70
C GLY A 86 -6.58 -12.58 14.78
N LEU A 87 -6.47 -11.62 15.69
CA LEU A 87 -5.19 -11.01 16.06
C LEU A 87 -4.52 -11.83 17.16
N CYS A 88 -4.00 -13.03 16.80
CA CYS A 88 -3.37 -13.94 17.74
C CYS A 88 -2.04 -13.39 18.27
N GLN A 89 -1.55 -13.98 19.39
CA GLN A 89 -0.37 -13.47 20.09
C GLN A 89 0.88 -13.35 19.21
N PRO A 90 1.24 -14.31 18.35
CA PRO A 90 2.39 -14.13 17.46
C PRO A 90 2.29 -12.90 16.54
N ILE A 91 1.10 -12.60 16.02
CA ILE A 91 0.92 -11.40 15.17
C ILE A 91 1.13 -10.13 15.99
N LYS A 92 0.62 -10.07 17.23
CA LYS A 92 0.87 -8.94 18.13
C LYS A 92 2.36 -8.73 18.40
N GLU A 93 3.10 -9.81 18.62
CA GLU A 93 4.56 -9.76 18.81
C GLU A 93 5.28 -9.07 17.63
N LEU A 94 4.85 -9.33 16.39
CA LEU A 94 5.38 -8.63 15.23
C LEU A 94 4.99 -7.15 15.21
N LEU A 95 3.70 -6.84 15.44
CA LEU A 95 3.20 -5.46 15.39
C LEU A 95 3.81 -4.58 16.49
N GLU A 96 4.12 -5.17 17.64
CA GLU A 96 4.75 -4.51 18.80
C GLU A 96 6.29 -4.54 18.78
N ASN A 97 6.89 -5.15 17.75
CA ASN A 97 8.35 -5.29 17.68
C ASN A 97 9.01 -3.96 17.28
N LYS A 98 9.97 -3.50 18.11
CA LYS A 98 10.71 -2.25 17.91
C LYS A 98 11.86 -2.36 16.92
N GLN A 99 12.38 -3.56 16.67
CA GLN A 99 13.58 -3.76 15.85
C GLN A 99 13.24 -3.88 14.36
N VAL A 100 12.11 -4.51 14.04
CA VAL A 100 11.68 -4.75 12.67
C VAL A 100 10.87 -3.56 12.18
N ALA A 101 11.34 -2.89 11.13
CA ALA A 101 10.57 -1.81 10.48
C ALA A 101 9.41 -2.39 9.67
N LYS A 102 8.21 -1.85 9.85
CA LYS A 102 7.00 -2.18 9.07
C LYS A 102 6.64 -0.99 8.22
N VAL A 103 6.78 -1.12 6.89
CA VAL A 103 6.54 -0.05 5.93
C VAL A 103 5.26 -0.30 5.14
N GLY A 104 4.47 0.75 4.93
CA GLY A 104 3.22 0.67 4.18
C GLY A 104 2.72 2.05 3.77
N VAL A 105 1.53 2.09 3.19
CA VAL A 105 0.86 3.32 2.75
C VAL A 105 -0.46 3.46 3.51
N SER A 106 -0.72 4.61 4.14
CA SER A 106 -1.88 4.84 5.01
C SER A 106 -1.92 3.95 6.26
N LEU A 107 -0.77 3.64 6.83
CA LEU A 107 -0.64 2.70 7.96
C LEU A 107 -1.44 3.10 9.20
N HIS A 108 -1.72 4.39 9.39
CA HIS A 108 -2.60 4.85 10.45
C HIS A 108 -3.99 4.20 10.37
N ASP A 109 -4.55 4.10 9.16
CA ASP A 109 -5.87 3.51 8.94
C ASP A 109 -5.81 1.99 9.17
N ASP A 110 -4.76 1.31 8.70
CA ASP A 110 -4.56 -0.14 8.91
C ASP A 110 -4.44 -0.48 10.39
N VAL A 111 -3.62 0.27 11.14
CA VAL A 111 -3.47 0.11 12.59
C VAL A 111 -4.80 0.33 13.31
N HIS A 112 -5.54 1.39 12.94
CA HIS A 112 -6.87 1.65 13.51
C HIS A 112 -7.83 0.48 13.25
N MET A 113 -7.85 -0.05 12.04
CA MET A 113 -8.69 -1.20 11.68
C MET A 113 -8.28 -2.48 12.41
N LEU A 114 -6.97 -2.72 12.58
CA LEU A 114 -6.44 -3.86 13.33
C LEU A 114 -6.81 -3.80 14.82
N HIS A 115 -6.88 -2.61 15.43
CA HIS A 115 -7.40 -2.41 16.79
C HIS A 115 -8.85 -2.87 16.96
N GLY A 116 -9.63 -2.90 15.86
CA GLY A 116 -10.98 -3.50 15.86
C GLY A 116 -11.00 -5.02 16.12
N LEU A 117 -9.84 -5.71 16.00
CA LEU A 117 -9.67 -7.14 16.28
C LEU A 117 -9.06 -7.41 17.66
N GLY A 118 -8.36 -6.45 18.25
CA GLY A 118 -7.74 -6.59 19.57
C GLY A 118 -6.70 -5.50 19.84
N SER A 119 -6.39 -5.29 21.11
CA SER A 119 -5.40 -4.30 21.54
C SER A 119 -3.97 -4.79 21.35
N PHE A 120 -3.12 -3.89 20.90
CA PHE A 120 -1.67 -4.02 20.80
C PHE A 120 -1.05 -2.61 20.78
N THR A 121 0.25 -2.49 21.01
CA THR A 121 0.97 -1.22 20.91
C THR A 121 1.78 -1.21 19.62
N PRO A 122 1.39 -0.42 18.58
CA PRO A 122 2.12 -0.39 17.32
C PRO A 122 3.51 0.22 17.50
N GLU A 123 4.53 -0.48 17.05
CA GLU A 123 5.92 -0.04 17.17
C GLU A 123 6.62 -0.12 15.81
N ASN A 124 7.47 0.87 15.51
CA ASN A 124 8.31 0.94 14.30
C ASN A 124 7.53 0.77 12.98
N PHE A 125 6.39 1.47 12.87
CA PHE A 125 5.64 1.62 11.63
C PHE A 125 6.12 2.87 10.89
N ILE A 126 6.33 2.74 9.58
CA ILE A 126 6.82 3.81 8.71
C ILE A 126 5.80 4.02 7.59
N ASP A 127 5.08 5.12 7.61
CA ASP A 127 4.13 5.46 6.55
C ASP A 127 4.84 6.15 5.39
N LEU A 128 4.77 5.53 4.22
CA LEU A 128 5.37 6.04 3.01
C LEU A 128 4.74 7.35 2.51
N GLN A 129 3.48 7.62 2.87
CA GLN A 129 2.82 8.89 2.51
C GLN A 129 3.48 10.10 3.18
N GLU A 130 4.00 9.91 4.38
CA GLU A 130 4.74 10.95 5.09
C GLU A 130 6.17 11.07 4.56
N MET A 131 6.84 9.92 4.43
CA MET A 131 8.23 9.87 3.96
C MET A 131 8.46 10.55 2.62
N VAL A 132 7.64 10.26 1.62
CA VAL A 132 7.85 10.74 0.24
C VAL A 132 7.73 12.26 0.12
N THR A 133 7.09 12.93 1.09
CA THR A 133 6.99 14.40 1.13
C THR A 133 8.36 15.07 1.24
N GLU A 134 9.34 14.41 1.81
CA GLU A 134 10.72 14.91 1.91
C GLU A 134 11.43 15.01 0.54
N LEU A 135 10.95 14.26 -0.47
CA LEU A 135 11.38 14.42 -1.87
C LEU A 135 10.52 15.41 -2.65
N GLY A 136 9.50 16.00 -2.01
CA GLY A 136 8.54 16.91 -2.64
C GLY A 136 7.39 16.22 -3.38
N ILE A 137 7.16 14.90 -3.12
CA ILE A 137 6.06 14.13 -3.69
C ILE A 137 4.79 14.34 -2.85
N GLU A 138 3.68 14.68 -3.51
CA GLU A 138 2.39 14.98 -2.88
C GLU A 138 1.38 13.83 -3.03
N ASP A 139 1.68 12.84 -3.87
CA ASP A 139 0.81 11.68 -4.08
C ASP A 139 0.73 10.79 -2.84
N LYS A 140 -0.48 10.29 -2.58
CA LYS A 140 -0.79 9.49 -1.39
C LYS A 140 -1.16 8.03 -1.71
N SER A 141 -1.37 7.66 -2.96
CA SER A 141 -1.76 6.28 -3.31
C SER A 141 -0.57 5.43 -3.70
N LEU A 142 -0.51 4.20 -3.21
CA LEU A 142 0.53 3.22 -3.53
C LEU A 142 0.75 3.09 -5.05
N GLN A 143 -0.33 3.03 -5.85
CA GLN A 143 -0.24 2.93 -7.30
C GLN A 143 0.48 4.12 -7.94
N LYS A 144 0.20 5.35 -7.49
CA LYS A 144 0.85 6.55 -8.03
C LYS A 144 2.31 6.64 -7.57
N LEU A 145 2.57 6.32 -6.32
CA LEU A 145 3.94 6.27 -5.78
C LEU A 145 4.77 5.26 -6.57
N TYR A 146 4.26 4.05 -6.75
CA TYR A 146 4.98 3.00 -7.48
C TYR A 146 5.24 3.40 -8.94
N ALA A 147 4.22 3.98 -9.62
CA ALA A 147 4.38 4.48 -10.98
C ALA A 147 5.43 5.59 -11.08
N ASN A 148 5.45 6.52 -10.12
CA ASN A 148 6.41 7.61 -10.08
C ASN A 148 7.85 7.11 -9.84
N PHE A 149 8.02 6.16 -8.92
CA PHE A 149 9.34 5.62 -8.59
C PHE A 149 9.88 4.65 -9.65
N PHE A 150 9.04 3.83 -10.27
CA PHE A 150 9.49 2.69 -11.08
C PHE A 150 9.02 2.70 -12.53
N GLY A 151 8.09 3.59 -12.90
CA GLY A 151 7.50 3.55 -14.25
C GLY A 151 6.67 2.28 -14.50
N GLU A 152 6.17 1.65 -13.45
CA GLU A 152 5.34 0.46 -13.50
C GLU A 152 4.03 0.67 -12.74
N LYS A 153 2.98 -0.09 -13.07
CA LYS A 153 1.69 -0.01 -12.38
C LYS A 153 1.42 -1.20 -11.49
N ILE A 154 0.76 -0.95 -10.36
CA ILE A 154 0.17 -1.97 -9.51
C ILE A 154 -1.30 -2.12 -9.88
N SER A 155 -1.78 -3.36 -10.00
CA SER A 155 -3.18 -3.66 -10.28
C SER A 155 -4.09 -3.22 -9.13
N LYS A 156 -5.29 -2.74 -9.43
CA LYS A 156 -6.36 -2.50 -8.44
C LYS A 156 -7.53 -3.47 -8.59
N SER A 157 -7.36 -4.52 -9.40
CA SER A 157 -8.45 -5.39 -9.83
C SER A 157 -9.11 -6.19 -8.70
N GLN A 158 -8.40 -6.43 -7.59
CA GLN A 158 -8.91 -7.23 -6.48
C GLN A 158 -9.37 -6.42 -5.26
N ARG A 159 -9.15 -5.10 -5.25
CA ARG A 159 -9.47 -4.22 -4.12
C ARG A 159 -10.91 -4.35 -3.59
N LEU A 160 -11.88 -4.55 -4.47
CA LEU A 160 -13.30 -4.62 -4.13
C LEU A 160 -13.85 -6.06 -4.14
N THR A 161 -12.98 -7.06 -3.98
CA THR A 161 -13.40 -8.47 -3.89
C THR A 161 -13.73 -8.87 -2.45
N ASN A 162 -14.33 -10.05 -2.28
CA ASN A 162 -14.62 -10.58 -0.95
C ASN A 162 -13.37 -11.21 -0.33
N TRP A 163 -12.77 -10.54 0.64
CA TRP A 163 -11.58 -11.01 1.36
C TRP A 163 -11.89 -12.02 2.50
N GLU A 164 -13.19 -12.24 2.80
CA GLU A 164 -13.65 -13.22 3.79
C GLU A 164 -13.95 -14.61 3.16
N THR A 165 -13.74 -14.77 1.84
CA THR A 165 -13.91 -16.07 1.17
C THR A 165 -13.05 -17.16 1.81
N ASP A 166 -13.53 -18.40 1.87
CA ASP A 166 -12.80 -19.51 2.51
C ASP A 166 -11.42 -19.73 1.87
N ILE A 167 -11.36 -19.65 0.55
CA ILE A 167 -10.12 -19.83 -0.22
C ILE A 167 -9.86 -18.57 -1.05
N LEU A 168 -8.71 -17.94 -0.85
CA LEU A 168 -8.28 -16.83 -1.68
C LEU A 168 -7.89 -17.34 -3.08
N SER A 169 -8.40 -16.69 -4.11
CA SER A 169 -7.97 -16.95 -5.49
C SER A 169 -6.50 -16.56 -5.69
N ASP A 170 -5.85 -17.12 -6.71
CA ASP A 170 -4.46 -16.77 -7.03
C ASP A 170 -4.32 -15.28 -7.38
N LYS A 171 -5.34 -14.68 -8.01
CA LYS A 171 -5.37 -13.24 -8.30
C LYS A 171 -5.38 -12.40 -7.03
N GLN A 172 -6.15 -12.80 -6.01
CA GLN A 172 -6.17 -12.12 -4.71
C GLN A 172 -4.82 -12.28 -4.00
N LYS A 173 -4.26 -13.49 -3.97
CA LYS A 173 -2.95 -13.74 -3.35
C LYS A 173 -1.84 -12.90 -3.97
N ILE A 174 -1.76 -12.87 -5.31
CA ILE A 174 -0.76 -12.08 -6.03
C ILE A 174 -0.97 -10.58 -5.79
N TYR A 175 -2.21 -10.11 -5.82
CA TYR A 175 -2.55 -8.71 -5.55
C TYR A 175 -2.08 -8.29 -4.16
N ALA A 176 -2.50 -9.01 -3.11
CA ALA A 176 -2.16 -8.73 -1.72
C ALA A 176 -0.64 -8.76 -1.46
N ALA A 177 0.05 -9.76 -2.04
CA ALA A 177 1.50 -9.85 -1.92
C ALA A 177 2.23 -8.72 -2.66
N THR A 178 1.68 -8.25 -3.80
CA THR A 178 2.26 -7.15 -4.58
C THR A 178 2.15 -5.84 -3.81
N ASP A 179 1.01 -5.57 -3.15
CA ASP A 179 0.81 -4.33 -2.41
C ASP A 179 1.81 -4.22 -1.24
N ALA A 180 1.93 -5.27 -0.40
CA ALA A 180 2.90 -5.29 0.69
C ALA A 180 4.36 -5.20 0.21
N TRP A 181 4.75 -6.00 -0.79
CA TRP A 181 6.11 -6.00 -1.35
C TRP A 181 6.49 -4.66 -1.98
N SER A 182 5.56 -4.00 -2.65
CA SER A 182 5.79 -2.71 -3.28
C SER A 182 6.19 -1.61 -2.29
N CYS A 183 5.72 -1.72 -1.05
CA CYS A 183 6.07 -0.77 0.00
C CYS A 183 7.56 -0.82 0.34
N ILE A 184 8.17 -2.03 0.37
CA ILE A 184 9.61 -2.17 0.60
C ILE A 184 10.39 -1.51 -0.53
N ASN A 185 10.02 -1.77 -1.77
CA ASN A 185 10.71 -1.21 -2.94
C ASN A 185 10.68 0.32 -2.93
N ILE A 186 9.53 0.92 -2.61
CA ILE A 186 9.40 2.38 -2.50
C ILE A 186 10.28 2.90 -1.38
N TYR A 187 10.27 2.26 -0.21
CA TYR A 187 11.10 2.65 0.93
C TYR A 187 12.59 2.68 0.58
N GLU A 188 13.10 1.58 0.02
CA GLU A 188 14.52 1.44 -0.32
C GLU A 188 14.94 2.44 -1.40
N GLU A 189 14.11 2.62 -2.42
CA GLU A 189 14.38 3.59 -3.46
C GLU A 189 14.33 5.03 -2.93
N PHE A 190 13.38 5.34 -2.03
CA PHE A 190 13.33 6.61 -1.34
C PHE A 190 14.64 6.87 -0.56
N ILE A 191 15.07 5.91 0.26
CA ILE A 191 16.32 6.05 1.03
C ILE A 191 17.51 6.26 0.09
N ARG A 192 17.59 5.49 -1.00
CA ARG A 192 18.66 5.64 -2.00
C ARG A 192 18.66 7.05 -2.62
N LEU A 193 17.51 7.55 -3.03
CA LEU A 193 17.40 8.86 -3.67
C LEU A 193 17.68 10.00 -2.70
N LYS A 194 17.18 9.91 -1.47
CA LYS A 194 17.43 10.89 -0.41
C LYS A 194 18.91 10.96 -0.05
N THR A 195 19.57 9.80 0.09
CA THR A 195 20.99 9.73 0.46
C THR A 195 21.91 10.23 -0.67
N THR A 196 21.58 9.88 -1.93
CA THR A 196 22.45 10.19 -3.06
C THR A 196 22.15 11.54 -3.73
N GLY A 197 20.98 12.12 -3.53
CA GLY A 197 20.50 13.30 -4.26
C GLY A 197 20.35 13.06 -5.78
N GLN A 198 20.33 11.79 -6.23
CA GLN A 198 20.29 11.44 -7.65
C GLN A 198 18.88 11.44 -8.23
N TYR A 199 18.16 12.53 -8.04
CA TYR A 199 16.85 12.73 -8.66
C TYR A 199 16.67 14.19 -9.11
N ILE A 200 15.64 14.40 -9.92
CA ILE A 200 15.10 15.71 -10.33
C ILE A 200 13.61 15.64 -10.04
N LEU A 201 13.08 16.60 -9.30
CA LEU A 201 11.64 16.72 -9.09
C LEU A 201 11.06 17.70 -10.12
N GLU A 202 10.16 17.21 -10.95
CA GLU A 202 9.34 18.04 -11.85
C GLU A 202 8.03 18.39 -11.15
N LYS A 203 7.74 19.70 -11.04
CA LYS A 203 6.48 20.19 -10.49
C LYS A 203 5.45 20.27 -11.60
N VAL A 204 4.39 19.48 -11.45
CA VAL A 204 3.21 19.53 -12.34
C VAL A 204 2.24 20.52 -11.72
N GLU A 205 1.99 21.63 -12.41
CA GLU A 205 0.94 22.57 -12.02
C GLU A 205 -0.44 21.97 -12.33
N GLU A 206 -1.39 22.12 -11.41
CA GLU A 206 -2.78 21.78 -11.70
C GLU A 206 -3.30 22.73 -12.78
N PRO A 207 -4.02 22.24 -13.79
CA PRO A 207 -4.69 23.13 -14.73
C PRO A 207 -5.55 24.11 -13.91
N ASN A 208 -5.35 25.41 -14.11
CA ASN A 208 -6.22 26.42 -13.53
C ASN A 208 -7.64 26.19 -14.07
N ASP A 209 -8.53 25.60 -13.28
CA ASP A 209 -9.96 25.46 -13.57
C ASP A 209 -10.71 26.83 -13.54
N ASN A 210 -9.98 27.95 -13.59
CA ASN A 210 -10.49 29.30 -13.64
C ASN A 210 -10.53 29.82 -15.08
N ILE A 211 -11.06 29.08 -16.04
CA ILE A 211 -11.64 29.67 -17.25
C ILE A 211 -13.15 29.60 -17.04
N SER A 212 -13.63 30.51 -16.17
CA SER A 212 -15.03 30.85 -16.07
C SER A 212 -15.47 31.51 -17.41
N ASP A 213 -16.54 30.97 -17.97
CA ASP A 213 -17.61 31.62 -18.69
C ASP A 213 -17.24 32.97 -19.36
N VAL A 214 -16.73 32.92 -20.58
CA VAL A 214 -16.96 33.98 -21.51
C VAL A 214 -18.45 33.98 -21.88
N GLN A 215 -19.20 34.83 -21.23
CA GLN A 215 -20.59 35.13 -21.58
C GLN A 215 -20.64 35.52 -23.05
N ASP A 216 -21.24 34.69 -23.86
CA ASP A 216 -21.62 34.99 -25.23
C ASP A 216 -22.78 35.99 -25.20
N ASN A 217 -22.42 37.28 -25.22
CA ASN A 217 -23.34 38.39 -25.42
C ASN A 217 -23.52 38.61 -26.91
N THR A 218 -24.30 37.78 -27.56
CA THR A 218 -24.86 38.12 -28.87
C THR A 218 -26.09 39.04 -28.70
N PRO A 219 -26.11 40.26 -29.29
CA PRO A 219 -27.30 41.07 -29.26
C PRO A 219 -28.37 40.45 -30.17
N LYS A 220 -29.58 40.24 -29.65
CA LYS A 220 -30.74 39.97 -30.48
C LYS A 220 -31.18 41.26 -31.13
N GLU A 221 -30.93 41.40 -32.41
CA GLU A 221 -31.59 42.39 -33.24
C GLU A 221 -33.01 41.94 -33.64
N GLY A 222 -33.97 42.89 -33.53
CA GLY A 222 -35.18 43.00 -34.34
C GLY A 222 -36.39 42.21 -33.97
#